data_4b4590a6e8a568b5d8a04082d9328ccd
#
_entry.id   4b4590a6e8a568b5d8a04082d9328ccd
#
_cell.length_a   1.000
_cell.length_b   1.000
_cell.length_c   1.000
_cell.angle_alpha   90.00
_cell.angle_beta   90.00
_cell.angle_gamma   90.00
#
_symmetry.space_group_name_H-M   'P 1'
#
loop_
_entity.id
_entity.type
_entity.pdbx_description
1 polymer ?
#
loop_
_entity_poly.entity_id
_entity_poly.type
_entity_poly.pdbx_seq_one_letter_code
_entity_poly.pdbx_strand_id
1 'polypeptide(L)'
;MIRPLLLAIFLAPMTAGAQRPAPAPATRAPTGASTSASAPTADRDARLTRADRGRVRGKSDALWIVVISDFQCPFCKKWHEETLPQIERDYVRTGKAQIAYMNFPIASTHPNAPATHEFAMCAAEQEQFWSAADALFRTQRSWGARREIRIVLDSLARGIALDQRRYATCMDSREMKVLVDADYTRATQIGVGSTPSFLIGGRPLVGAQPYEAFQRAIEAALGEQVKSAPRAGAPGAPRAR
;
A
#
# COMPACT_ATOMS: atom_id res chain seq x y z
N MET A 1 58.83 -25.79 -48.50
CA MET A 1 58.60 -25.60 -49.95
C MET A 1 57.39 -24.68 -50.09
N ILE A 2 57.67 -23.40 -50.39
CA ILE A 2 56.65 -22.30 -50.40
C ILE A 2 56.49 -21.94 -51.90
N ARG A 3 55.28 -22.03 -52.41
CA ARG A 3 54.88 -21.51 -53.72
C ARG A 3 53.97 -20.30 -53.56
N PRO A 4 54.34 -19.16 -54.18
CA PRO A 4 53.41 -17.98 -54.17
C PRO A 4 52.42 -18.08 -55.32
N LEU A 5 51.13 -17.73 -55.04
CA LEU A 5 50.12 -17.61 -56.06
C LEU A 5 49.97 -16.13 -56.42
N LEU A 6 50.15 -15.84 -57.68
CA LEU A 6 50.05 -14.51 -58.29
C LEU A 6 48.60 -14.09 -58.45
N LEU A 7 48.30 -12.89 -57.95
CA LEU A 7 46.93 -12.24 -58.05
C LEU A 7 46.98 -11.36 -59.32
N ALA A 8 46.18 -11.70 -60.33
CA ALA A 8 45.98 -10.88 -61.52
C ALA A 8 44.85 -9.85 -61.28
N ILE A 9 45.16 -8.57 -61.37
CA ILE A 9 44.21 -7.45 -61.25
C ILE A 9 43.66 -7.17 -62.67
N PHE A 10 42.38 -7.36 -62.86
CA PHE A 10 41.62 -6.92 -64.03
C PHE A 10 40.99 -5.54 -63.77
N LEU A 11 41.47 -4.51 -64.44
CA LEU A 11 40.84 -3.21 -64.56
C LEU A 11 39.75 -3.27 -65.65
N ALA A 12 38.50 -3.00 -65.27
CA ALA A 12 37.41 -2.75 -66.21
C ALA A 12 37.01 -1.26 -66.22
N PRO A 13 36.70 -0.66 -67.36
CA PRO A 13 36.37 0.77 -67.43
C PRO A 13 35.00 1.11 -66.90
N MET A 14 34.90 2.16 -66.08
CA MET A 14 33.67 2.74 -65.61
C MET A 14 32.98 3.56 -66.70
N THR A 15 31.79 3.13 -67.14
CA THR A 15 30.86 3.97 -67.90
C THR A 15 29.95 4.72 -66.96
N ALA A 16 30.04 6.02 -66.93
CA ALA A 16 29.17 6.92 -66.18
C ALA A 16 27.74 6.95 -66.79
N GLY A 17 26.80 6.23 -66.17
CA GLY A 17 25.38 6.34 -66.47
C GLY A 17 24.72 7.33 -65.53
N ALA A 18 24.25 8.45 -66.05
CA ALA A 18 23.47 9.45 -65.28
C ALA A 18 22.13 8.85 -64.84
N GLN A 19 21.98 8.53 -63.59
CA GLN A 19 20.72 8.09 -62.99
C GLN A 19 19.93 9.32 -62.54
N ARG A 20 18.67 9.46 -63.06
CA ARG A 20 17.69 10.42 -62.60
C ARG A 20 17.33 10.10 -61.13
N PRO A 21 17.21 11.08 -60.26
CA PRO A 21 16.75 10.85 -58.89
C PRO A 21 15.30 10.37 -58.91
N ALA A 22 15.06 9.23 -58.25
CA ALA A 22 13.70 8.73 -57.95
C ALA A 22 12.99 9.66 -56.95
N PRO A 23 11.65 9.85 -57.05
CA PRO A 23 10.90 10.64 -56.09
C PRO A 23 11.01 9.99 -54.72
N ALA A 24 11.29 10.82 -53.70
CA ALA A 24 11.32 10.41 -52.29
C ALA A 24 9.98 9.79 -51.88
N PRO A 25 10.00 8.68 -51.11
CA PRO A 25 8.77 8.14 -50.55
C PRO A 25 8.19 9.16 -49.57
N ALA A 26 6.91 9.45 -49.74
CA ALA A 26 6.12 10.28 -48.81
C ALA A 26 6.24 9.66 -47.41
N THR A 27 6.87 10.38 -46.50
CA THR A 27 6.88 10.06 -45.07
C THR A 27 5.44 10.10 -44.54
N ARG A 28 4.84 8.95 -44.45
CA ARG A 28 3.56 8.74 -43.71
C ARG A 28 3.85 9.05 -42.26
N ALA A 29 3.31 10.16 -41.79
CA ALA A 29 3.34 10.50 -40.36
C ALA A 29 2.82 9.33 -39.55
N PRO A 30 3.44 8.97 -38.43
CA PRO A 30 2.90 7.98 -37.52
C PRO A 30 1.66 8.57 -36.85
N THR A 31 0.48 8.28 -37.44
CA THR A 31 -0.80 8.41 -36.76
C THR A 31 -0.91 7.26 -35.79
N GLY A 32 -0.63 7.52 -34.53
CA GLY A 32 -0.75 6.54 -33.48
C GLY A 32 0.06 6.91 -32.24
N ALA A 33 0.00 8.17 -31.82
CA ALA A 33 0.26 8.49 -30.44
C ALA A 33 -0.87 7.81 -29.66
N SER A 34 -0.60 6.61 -29.12
CA SER A 34 -1.34 6.04 -28.01
C SER A 34 -1.22 7.05 -26.87
N THR A 35 -2.15 7.98 -26.80
CA THR A 35 -2.40 8.72 -25.57
C THR A 35 -2.81 7.70 -24.55
N SER A 36 -1.84 7.22 -23.75
CA SER A 36 -2.11 6.70 -22.43
C SER A 36 -2.81 7.85 -21.71
N ALA A 37 -4.13 7.88 -21.79
CA ALA A 37 -4.94 8.83 -21.08
C ALA A 37 -4.68 8.55 -19.60
N SER A 38 -3.86 9.40 -18.98
CA SER A 38 -3.79 9.50 -17.52
C SER A 38 -5.23 9.62 -17.05
N ALA A 39 -5.70 8.68 -16.24
CA ALA A 39 -7.03 8.76 -15.63
C ALA A 39 -7.17 10.18 -15.05
N PRO A 40 -8.34 10.87 -15.21
CA PRO A 40 -8.51 12.20 -14.69
C PRO A 40 -8.02 12.28 -13.25
N THR A 41 -7.32 13.32 -12.89
CA THR A 41 -6.75 13.52 -11.53
C THR A 41 -7.81 13.27 -10.46
N ALA A 42 -9.05 13.72 -10.70
CA ALA A 42 -10.19 13.50 -9.80
C ALA A 42 -10.54 12.02 -9.57
N ASP A 43 -10.44 11.16 -10.59
CA ASP A 43 -10.69 9.72 -10.41
C ASP A 43 -9.58 9.05 -9.61
N ARG A 44 -8.32 9.43 -9.86
CA ARG A 44 -7.18 8.98 -9.05
C ARG A 44 -7.34 9.39 -7.59
N ASP A 45 -7.65 10.65 -7.32
CA ASP A 45 -7.82 11.17 -5.96
C ASP A 45 -8.98 10.47 -5.24
N ALA A 46 -10.07 10.17 -5.95
CA ALA A 46 -11.17 9.39 -5.42
C ALA A 46 -10.75 7.96 -5.04
N ARG A 47 -9.90 7.29 -5.85
CA ARG A 47 -9.37 5.95 -5.53
C ARG A 47 -8.45 6.00 -4.31
N LEU A 48 -7.54 6.96 -4.23
CA LEU A 48 -6.67 7.15 -3.07
C LEU A 48 -7.48 7.39 -1.79
N THR A 49 -8.52 8.22 -1.88
CA THR A 49 -9.42 8.49 -0.74
C THR A 49 -10.16 7.23 -0.29
N ARG A 50 -10.65 6.42 -1.23
CA ARG A 50 -11.30 5.13 -0.88
C ARG A 50 -10.32 4.18 -0.21
N ALA A 51 -9.10 4.07 -0.73
CA ALA A 51 -8.06 3.21 -0.15
C ALA A 51 -7.68 3.67 1.26
N ASP A 52 -7.53 4.98 1.47
CA ASP A 52 -7.21 5.53 2.78
C ASP A 52 -8.31 5.27 3.82
N ARG A 53 -9.58 5.35 3.42
CA ARG A 53 -10.72 4.99 4.28
C ARG A 53 -10.85 3.48 4.48
N GLY A 54 -10.59 2.68 3.46
CA GLY A 54 -10.75 1.23 3.47
C GLY A 54 -9.88 0.49 4.50
N ARG A 55 -8.81 1.13 4.98
CA ARG A 55 -7.93 0.60 6.03
C ARG A 55 -8.34 0.98 7.45
N VAL A 56 -9.47 1.67 7.59
CA VAL A 56 -10.05 2.04 8.89
C VAL A 56 -11.23 1.12 9.19
N ARG A 57 -11.34 0.68 10.44
CA ARG A 57 -12.42 -0.18 10.93
C ARG A 57 -12.93 0.35 12.27
N GLY A 58 -14.22 0.40 12.44
CA GLY A 58 -14.89 0.85 13.67
C GLY A 58 -15.75 2.10 13.47
N LYS A 59 -16.26 2.65 14.57
CA LYS A 59 -17.14 3.81 14.57
C LYS A 59 -16.32 5.11 14.50
N SER A 60 -16.69 6.05 13.64
CA SER A 60 -15.89 7.23 13.29
C SER A 60 -15.52 8.18 14.42
N ASP A 61 -16.29 8.20 15.49
CA ASP A 61 -16.08 9.07 16.67
C ASP A 61 -15.48 8.34 17.89
N ALA A 62 -15.10 7.06 17.69
CA ALA A 62 -14.51 6.24 18.74
C ALA A 62 -13.01 6.52 18.95
N LEU A 63 -12.46 5.99 20.06
CA LEU A 63 -11.03 6.10 20.37
C LEU A 63 -10.16 5.55 19.22
N TRP A 64 -9.17 6.30 18.77
CA TRP A 64 -8.25 5.87 17.76
C TRP A 64 -7.19 4.89 18.29
N ILE A 65 -7.06 3.76 17.59
CA ILE A 65 -5.93 2.83 17.69
C ILE A 65 -5.26 2.81 16.32
N VAL A 66 -4.11 3.46 16.20
CA VAL A 66 -3.31 3.41 14.97
C VAL A 66 -2.30 2.28 15.09
N VAL A 67 -2.34 1.35 14.15
CA VAL A 67 -1.45 0.19 14.05
C VAL A 67 -0.40 0.46 13.00
N ILE A 68 0.86 0.67 13.38
CA ILE A 68 2.00 0.89 12.50
C ILE A 68 2.68 -0.46 12.31
N SER A 69 2.58 -1.02 11.12
CA SER A 69 2.84 -2.45 10.93
C SER A 69 3.44 -2.75 9.55
N ASP A 70 4.06 -3.93 9.45
CA ASP A 70 4.69 -4.47 8.25
C ASP A 70 4.18 -5.91 8.00
N PHE A 71 3.65 -6.17 6.81
CA PHE A 71 3.08 -7.48 6.48
C PHE A 71 4.10 -8.62 6.45
N GLN A 72 5.40 -8.33 6.32
CA GLN A 72 6.45 -9.35 6.35
C GLN A 72 7.05 -9.53 7.75
N CYS A 73 6.77 -8.65 8.71
CA CYS A 73 7.26 -8.75 10.08
C CYS A 73 6.56 -9.89 10.85
N PRO A 74 7.30 -10.84 11.44
CA PRO A 74 6.71 -11.97 12.18
C PRO A 74 6.00 -11.53 13.47
N PHE A 75 6.47 -10.47 14.12
CA PHE A 75 5.81 -9.91 15.31
C PHE A 75 4.51 -9.19 14.97
N CYS A 76 4.41 -8.59 13.77
CA CYS A 76 3.16 -8.02 13.27
C CYS A 76 2.13 -9.12 13.01
N LYS A 77 2.55 -10.25 12.41
CA LYS A 77 1.70 -11.43 12.26
C LYS A 77 1.19 -11.93 13.62
N LYS A 78 2.10 -12.10 14.59
CA LYS A 78 1.73 -12.56 15.95
C LYS A 78 0.64 -11.68 16.55
N TRP A 79 0.83 -10.36 16.53
CA TRP A 79 -0.16 -9.43 17.06
C TRP A 79 -1.49 -9.51 16.30
N HIS A 80 -1.44 -9.58 14.98
CA HIS A 80 -2.64 -9.66 14.13
C HIS A 80 -3.47 -10.91 14.40
N GLU A 81 -2.81 -12.06 14.63
CA GLU A 81 -3.50 -13.33 14.85
C GLU A 81 -3.94 -13.55 16.30
N GLU A 82 -3.18 -13.06 17.28
CA GLU A 82 -3.43 -13.36 18.69
C GLU A 82 -4.14 -12.22 19.42
N THR A 83 -3.80 -10.96 19.15
CA THR A 83 -4.26 -9.80 19.96
C THR A 83 -5.37 -9.03 19.27
N LEU A 84 -5.26 -8.78 17.96
CA LEU A 84 -6.26 -8.00 17.20
C LEU A 84 -7.68 -8.56 17.34
N PRO A 85 -7.95 -9.88 17.27
CA PRO A 85 -9.32 -10.39 17.40
C PRO A 85 -9.96 -10.08 18.77
N GLN A 86 -9.15 -9.98 19.82
CA GLN A 86 -9.64 -9.62 21.17
C GLN A 86 -9.96 -8.11 21.23
N ILE A 87 -9.09 -7.27 20.67
CA ILE A 87 -9.36 -5.82 20.57
C ILE A 87 -10.60 -5.56 19.72
N GLU A 88 -10.77 -6.26 18.61
CA GLU A 88 -11.97 -6.13 17.77
C GLU A 88 -13.24 -6.53 18.51
N ARG A 89 -13.21 -7.65 19.24
CA ARG A 89 -14.36 -8.14 20.01
C ARG A 89 -14.76 -7.14 21.10
N ASP A 90 -13.78 -6.64 21.87
CA ASP A 90 -14.08 -5.95 23.13
C ASP A 90 -14.20 -4.43 22.97
N TYR A 91 -13.62 -3.86 21.92
CA TYR A 91 -13.57 -2.40 21.72
C TYR A 91 -14.12 -1.93 20.38
N VAL A 92 -13.76 -2.60 19.26
CA VAL A 92 -14.17 -2.10 17.93
C VAL A 92 -15.64 -2.40 17.66
N ARG A 93 -16.06 -3.65 17.82
CA ARG A 93 -17.47 -4.04 17.62
C ARG A 93 -18.42 -3.43 18.63
N THR A 94 -17.92 -3.06 19.80
CA THR A 94 -18.71 -2.35 20.81
C THR A 94 -18.76 -0.84 20.58
N GLY A 95 -18.07 -0.32 19.55
CA GLY A 95 -18.04 1.10 19.21
C GLY A 95 -17.19 1.96 20.15
N LYS A 96 -16.39 1.36 21.04
CA LYS A 96 -15.50 2.08 21.96
C LYS A 96 -14.21 2.55 21.27
N ALA A 97 -13.72 1.80 20.28
CA ALA A 97 -12.51 2.13 19.53
C ALA A 97 -12.70 1.94 18.02
N GLN A 98 -11.85 2.61 17.24
CA GLN A 98 -11.65 2.40 15.83
C GLN A 98 -10.17 2.12 15.56
N ILE A 99 -9.88 1.29 14.55
CA ILE A 99 -8.52 0.91 14.18
C ILE A 99 -8.21 1.45 12.80
N ALA A 100 -7.06 2.12 12.66
CA ALA A 100 -6.45 2.46 11.39
C ALA A 100 -5.11 1.73 11.22
N TYR A 101 -4.89 1.16 10.04
CA TYR A 101 -3.59 0.59 9.69
C TYR A 101 -2.70 1.66 9.05
N MET A 102 -1.49 1.82 9.54
CA MET A 102 -0.46 2.69 8.99
C MET A 102 0.67 1.85 8.43
N ASN A 103 0.97 2.02 7.15
CA ASN A 103 1.95 1.22 6.44
C ASN A 103 3.38 1.58 6.86
N PHE A 104 4.17 0.58 7.24
CA PHE A 104 5.58 0.77 7.62
C PHE A 104 6.47 -0.35 7.07
N PRO A 105 6.65 -0.44 5.72
CA PRO A 105 7.47 -1.47 5.11
C PRO A 105 8.95 -1.28 5.44
N ILE A 106 9.59 -2.24 6.14
CA ILE A 106 11.01 -2.22 6.47
C ILE A 106 11.80 -2.94 5.36
N ALA A 107 11.88 -2.31 4.17
CA ALA A 107 12.40 -2.94 2.96
C ALA A 107 13.84 -3.48 3.09
N SER A 108 14.65 -2.96 4.02
CA SER A 108 16.02 -3.41 4.27
C SER A 108 16.10 -4.85 4.81
N THR A 109 15.10 -5.28 5.58
CA THR A 109 15.02 -6.64 6.16
C THR A 109 13.86 -7.45 5.61
N HIS A 110 12.87 -6.78 5.04
CA HIS A 110 11.63 -7.33 4.50
C HIS A 110 11.44 -6.98 3.03
N PRO A 111 12.17 -7.63 2.10
CA PRO A 111 12.22 -7.20 0.69
C PRO A 111 10.87 -7.24 -0.04
N ASN A 112 9.93 -8.05 0.42
CA ASN A 112 8.58 -8.15 -0.14
C ASN A 112 7.57 -7.18 0.50
N ALA A 113 7.94 -6.51 1.60
CA ALA A 113 7.03 -5.61 2.31
C ALA A 113 6.48 -4.49 1.40
N PRO A 114 7.27 -3.78 0.58
CA PRO A 114 6.71 -2.73 -0.27
C PRO A 114 5.56 -3.22 -1.17
N ALA A 115 5.74 -4.35 -1.84
CA ALA A 115 4.73 -4.90 -2.74
C ALA A 115 3.47 -5.40 -1.99
N THR A 116 3.64 -5.98 -0.78
CA THR A 116 2.50 -6.45 0.03
C THR A 116 1.70 -5.28 0.60
N HIS A 117 2.33 -4.16 0.91
CA HIS A 117 1.64 -2.94 1.32
C HIS A 117 0.85 -2.31 0.16
N GLU A 118 1.44 -2.21 -1.03
CA GLU A 118 0.74 -1.74 -2.22
C GLU A 118 -0.46 -2.66 -2.54
N PHE A 119 -0.30 -3.98 -2.45
CA PHE A 119 -1.39 -4.95 -2.59
C PHE A 119 -2.53 -4.70 -1.61
N ALA A 120 -2.23 -4.54 -0.32
CA ALA A 120 -3.25 -4.29 0.69
C ALA A 120 -3.99 -2.98 0.45
N MET A 121 -3.30 -1.94 -0.03
CA MET A 121 -3.92 -0.66 -0.39
C MET A 121 -4.75 -0.75 -1.68
N CYS A 122 -4.37 -1.57 -2.66
CA CYS A 122 -5.22 -1.89 -3.82
C CYS A 122 -6.49 -2.66 -3.41
N ALA A 123 -6.39 -3.53 -2.42
CA ALA A 123 -7.56 -4.19 -1.83
C ALA A 123 -8.42 -3.21 -1.01
N ALA A 124 -7.80 -2.25 -0.33
CA ALA A 124 -8.49 -1.18 0.40
C ALA A 124 -9.38 -0.32 -0.50
N GLU A 125 -8.93 -0.01 -1.71
CA GLU A 125 -9.70 0.71 -2.73
C GLU A 125 -10.99 -0.04 -3.11
N GLN A 126 -11.02 -1.36 -2.87
CA GLN A 126 -12.16 -2.25 -3.07
C GLN A 126 -12.82 -2.68 -1.74
N GLU A 127 -12.59 -1.95 -0.64
CA GLU A 127 -13.13 -2.22 0.70
C GLU A 127 -12.69 -3.59 1.28
N GLN A 128 -11.60 -4.17 0.77
CA GLN A 128 -11.09 -5.49 1.15
C GLN A 128 -9.73 -5.43 1.87
N PHE A 129 -9.37 -4.27 2.45
CA PHE A 129 -8.09 -4.13 3.15
C PHE A 129 -7.86 -5.21 4.21
N TRP A 130 -8.84 -5.43 5.08
CA TRP A 130 -8.69 -6.35 6.20
C TRP A 130 -8.69 -7.80 5.75
N SER A 131 -9.46 -8.14 4.71
CA SER A 131 -9.39 -9.46 4.06
C SER A 131 -8.00 -9.71 3.44
N ALA A 132 -7.40 -8.67 2.85
CA ALA A 132 -6.03 -8.75 2.32
C ALA A 132 -4.99 -8.88 3.45
N ALA A 133 -5.13 -8.13 4.54
CA ALA A 133 -4.28 -8.22 5.71
C ALA A 133 -4.32 -9.63 6.33
N ASP A 134 -5.52 -10.18 6.52
CA ASP A 134 -5.71 -11.55 7.01
C ASP A 134 -5.04 -12.59 6.11
N ALA A 135 -5.22 -12.46 4.78
CA ALA A 135 -4.63 -13.37 3.81
C ALA A 135 -3.10 -13.28 3.79
N LEU A 136 -2.53 -12.07 3.84
CA LEU A 136 -1.10 -11.83 3.88
C LEU A 136 -0.47 -12.43 5.15
N PHE A 137 -1.00 -12.14 6.33
CA PHE A 137 -0.45 -12.65 7.58
C PHE A 137 -0.61 -14.16 7.71
N ARG A 138 -1.79 -14.71 7.38
CA ARG A 138 -2.01 -16.17 7.42
C ARG A 138 -1.00 -16.93 6.57
N THR A 139 -0.67 -16.40 5.37
CA THR A 139 0.22 -17.06 4.42
C THR A 139 1.67 -16.54 4.48
N GLN A 140 2.02 -15.67 5.41
CA GLN A 140 3.31 -14.96 5.47
C GLN A 140 4.52 -15.90 5.31
N ARG A 141 4.52 -17.06 5.96
CA ARG A 141 5.62 -18.03 5.87
C ARG A 141 5.83 -18.60 4.46
N SER A 142 4.77 -18.67 3.65
CA SER A 142 4.83 -19.22 2.29
C SER A 142 5.39 -18.23 1.27
N TRP A 143 5.32 -16.94 1.53
CA TRP A 143 5.76 -15.91 0.59
C TRP A 143 6.91 -15.04 1.09
N GLY A 144 7.22 -15.01 2.38
CA GLY A 144 8.21 -14.10 2.95
C GLY A 144 9.61 -14.20 2.31
N ALA A 145 10.02 -15.39 1.86
CA ALA A 145 11.29 -15.62 1.18
C ALA A 145 11.17 -15.72 -0.36
N ARG A 146 10.01 -15.45 -0.95
CA ARG A 146 9.80 -15.56 -2.39
C ARG A 146 10.45 -14.40 -3.15
N ARG A 147 11.10 -14.69 -4.29
CA ARG A 147 11.60 -13.66 -5.21
C ARG A 147 10.47 -13.06 -6.07
N GLU A 148 9.58 -13.92 -6.55
CA GLU A 148 8.45 -13.55 -7.43
C GLU A 148 7.17 -13.40 -6.61
N ILE A 149 7.11 -12.31 -5.83
CA ILE A 149 5.98 -12.06 -4.91
C ILE A 149 4.68 -11.79 -5.68
N ARG A 150 4.72 -11.20 -6.89
CA ARG A 150 3.54 -10.84 -7.67
C ARG A 150 2.61 -12.03 -7.91
N ILE A 151 3.17 -13.21 -8.24
CA ILE A 151 2.39 -14.43 -8.46
C ILE A 151 1.56 -14.81 -7.22
N VAL A 152 2.16 -14.63 -6.03
CA VAL A 152 1.47 -14.88 -4.76
C VAL A 152 0.36 -13.87 -4.54
N LEU A 153 0.63 -12.58 -4.74
CA LEU A 153 -0.36 -11.51 -4.58
C LEU A 153 -1.54 -11.69 -5.52
N ASP A 154 -1.29 -12.08 -6.78
CA ASP A 154 -2.35 -12.38 -7.75
C ASP A 154 -3.23 -13.57 -7.29
N SER A 155 -2.62 -14.57 -6.66
CA SER A 155 -3.37 -15.70 -6.06
C SER A 155 -4.21 -15.25 -4.87
N LEU A 156 -3.66 -14.42 -3.99
CA LEU A 156 -4.37 -13.87 -2.84
C LEU A 156 -5.53 -12.96 -3.29
N ALA A 157 -5.32 -12.13 -4.31
CA ALA A 157 -6.36 -11.26 -4.89
C ALA A 157 -7.59 -12.07 -5.36
N ARG A 158 -7.35 -13.21 -6.01
CA ARG A 158 -8.44 -14.14 -6.38
C ARG A 158 -9.09 -14.77 -5.16
N GLY A 159 -8.29 -15.17 -4.17
CA GLY A 159 -8.75 -15.83 -2.96
C GLY A 159 -9.65 -14.97 -2.08
N ILE A 160 -9.50 -13.64 -2.13
CA ILE A 160 -10.35 -12.66 -1.43
C ILE A 160 -11.37 -11.97 -2.35
N ALA A 161 -11.59 -12.52 -3.54
CA ALA A 161 -12.59 -12.09 -4.52
C ALA A 161 -12.47 -10.61 -4.95
N LEU A 162 -11.25 -10.08 -5.11
CA LEU A 162 -11.06 -8.75 -5.71
C LEU A 162 -11.51 -8.76 -7.18
N ASP A 163 -12.05 -7.62 -7.65
CA ASP A 163 -12.14 -7.36 -9.08
C ASP A 163 -10.73 -7.40 -9.69
N GLN A 164 -10.47 -8.40 -10.51
CA GLN A 164 -9.14 -8.69 -11.03
C GLN A 164 -8.63 -7.61 -11.98
N ARG A 165 -9.51 -6.93 -12.72
CA ARG A 165 -9.12 -5.83 -13.62
C ARG A 165 -8.68 -4.61 -12.81
N ARG A 166 -9.49 -4.20 -11.83
CA ARG A 166 -9.15 -3.08 -10.93
C ARG A 166 -7.87 -3.36 -10.17
N TYR A 167 -7.74 -4.56 -9.61
CA TYR A 167 -6.54 -5.01 -8.91
C TYR A 167 -5.29 -4.95 -9.79
N ALA A 168 -5.33 -5.53 -11.00
CA ALA A 168 -4.19 -5.51 -11.92
C ALA A 168 -3.79 -4.07 -12.29
N THR A 169 -4.77 -3.23 -12.67
CA THR A 169 -4.53 -1.81 -12.98
C THR A 169 -3.89 -1.08 -11.81
N CYS A 170 -4.38 -1.28 -10.58
CA CYS A 170 -3.85 -0.65 -9.37
C CYS A 170 -2.40 -1.08 -9.10
N MET A 171 -2.11 -2.38 -9.15
CA MET A 171 -0.75 -2.89 -8.92
C MET A 171 0.25 -2.47 -10.01
N ASP A 172 -0.19 -2.43 -11.28
CA ASP A 172 0.67 -2.07 -12.42
C ASP A 172 0.97 -0.57 -12.45
N SER A 173 0.01 0.27 -12.08
CA SER A 173 0.19 1.72 -11.96
C SER A 173 1.01 2.13 -10.74
N ARG A 174 1.08 1.28 -9.71
CA ARG A 174 1.70 1.57 -8.41
C ARG A 174 1.17 2.85 -7.73
N GLU A 175 -0.05 3.26 -8.06
CA GLU A 175 -0.62 4.52 -7.57
C GLU A 175 -0.76 4.55 -6.05
N MET A 176 -0.94 3.39 -5.39
CA MET A 176 -1.07 3.29 -3.93
C MET A 176 0.25 3.50 -3.19
N LYS A 177 1.39 3.45 -3.90
CA LYS A 177 2.69 3.71 -3.31
C LYS A 177 2.76 5.08 -2.62
N VAL A 178 2.06 6.08 -3.13
CA VAL A 178 2.02 7.43 -2.52
C VAL A 178 1.45 7.39 -1.09
N LEU A 179 0.44 6.56 -0.81
CA LEU A 179 -0.12 6.39 0.53
C LEU A 179 0.83 5.62 1.44
N VAL A 180 1.46 4.57 0.91
CA VAL A 180 2.46 3.78 1.66
C VAL A 180 3.66 4.64 2.07
N ASP A 181 4.21 5.44 1.13
CA ASP A 181 5.34 6.33 1.40
C ASP A 181 4.98 7.45 2.39
N ALA A 182 3.76 8.01 2.26
CA ALA A 182 3.28 9.03 3.18
C ALA A 182 3.14 8.49 4.61
N ASP A 183 2.65 7.27 4.78
CA ASP A 183 2.56 6.61 6.07
C ASP A 183 3.93 6.34 6.68
N TYR A 184 4.85 5.77 5.89
CA TYR A 184 6.22 5.52 6.32
C TYR A 184 6.89 6.82 6.81
N THR A 185 6.72 7.90 6.04
CA THR A 185 7.26 9.22 6.38
C THR A 185 6.67 9.74 7.69
N ARG A 186 5.34 9.70 7.85
CA ARG A 186 4.66 10.14 9.10
C ARG A 186 5.12 9.33 10.30
N ALA A 187 5.18 8.00 10.17
CA ALA A 187 5.63 7.12 11.25
C ALA A 187 7.08 7.42 11.66
N THR A 188 7.97 7.62 10.69
CA THR A 188 9.37 7.99 10.95
C THR A 188 9.48 9.35 11.64
N GLN A 189 8.70 10.35 11.22
CA GLN A 189 8.69 11.70 11.82
C GLN A 189 8.26 11.68 13.29
N ILE A 190 7.40 10.76 13.69
CA ILE A 190 6.99 10.60 15.11
C ILE A 190 7.87 9.60 15.86
N GLY A 191 9.04 9.21 15.32
CA GLY A 191 10.05 8.41 16.01
C GLY A 191 9.80 6.91 15.99
N VAL A 192 8.92 6.37 15.10
CA VAL A 192 8.73 4.92 14.96
C VAL A 192 9.95 4.32 14.30
N GLY A 193 10.61 3.37 14.97
CA GLY A 193 11.80 2.64 14.49
C GLY A 193 11.60 1.13 14.38
N SER A 194 10.44 0.59 14.78
CA SER A 194 10.18 -0.85 14.77
C SER A 194 8.70 -1.17 14.59
N THR A 195 8.41 -2.41 14.17
CA THR A 195 7.05 -2.93 14.02
C THR A 195 6.81 -4.20 14.83
N PRO A 196 5.58 -4.44 15.32
CA PRO A 196 4.48 -3.49 15.33
C PRO A 196 4.68 -2.36 16.35
N SER A 197 4.21 -1.16 16.02
CA SER A 197 4.08 -0.05 16.96
C SER A 197 2.65 0.49 16.90
N PHE A 198 2.20 1.12 17.97
CA PHE A 198 0.81 1.56 18.10
C PHE A 198 0.72 2.97 18.69
N LEU A 199 -0.32 3.70 18.29
CA LEU A 199 -0.76 4.90 18.99
C LEU A 199 -2.19 4.65 19.49
N ILE A 200 -2.38 4.68 20.79
CA ILE A 200 -3.68 4.46 21.44
C ILE A 200 -4.09 5.77 22.13
N GLY A 201 -5.09 6.43 21.57
CA GLY A 201 -5.45 7.78 22.03
C GLY A 201 -4.26 8.76 21.93
N GLY A 202 -3.37 8.57 20.94
CA GLY A 202 -2.16 9.37 20.76
C GLY A 202 -0.94 8.92 21.58
N ARG A 203 -1.08 7.92 22.48
CA ARG A 203 0.02 7.40 23.30
C ARG A 203 0.70 6.20 22.66
N PRO A 204 2.04 6.13 22.63
CA PRO A 204 2.75 5.03 22.01
C PRO A 204 2.71 3.77 22.86
N LEU A 205 2.55 2.61 22.18
CA LEU A 205 2.80 1.27 22.71
C LEU A 205 3.63 0.52 21.67
N VAL A 206 4.72 -0.12 22.07
CA VAL A 206 5.67 -0.76 21.12
C VAL A 206 5.69 -2.26 21.31
N GLY A 207 5.73 -2.98 20.17
CA GLY A 207 5.88 -4.43 20.11
C GLY A 207 4.56 -5.20 20.19
N ALA A 208 4.63 -6.50 19.86
CA ALA A 208 3.52 -7.44 19.97
C ALA A 208 3.30 -7.83 21.44
N GLN A 209 2.87 -6.87 22.25
CA GLN A 209 2.58 -7.05 23.66
C GLN A 209 1.37 -7.99 23.86
N PRO A 210 1.23 -8.63 25.03
CA PRO A 210 0.03 -9.37 25.40
C PRO A 210 -1.21 -8.48 25.39
N TYR A 211 -2.40 -9.11 25.20
CA TYR A 211 -3.68 -8.38 25.14
C TYR A 211 -3.93 -7.46 26.34
N GLU A 212 -3.54 -7.89 27.55
CA GLU A 212 -3.72 -7.13 28.79
C GLU A 212 -2.99 -5.79 28.78
N ALA A 213 -1.87 -5.68 28.05
CA ALA A 213 -1.16 -4.40 27.88
C ALA A 213 -1.99 -3.44 27.01
N PHE A 214 -2.59 -3.94 25.93
CA PHE A 214 -3.51 -3.17 25.10
C PHE A 214 -4.77 -2.77 25.88
N GLN A 215 -5.36 -3.70 26.62
CA GLN A 215 -6.53 -3.43 27.46
C GLN A 215 -6.27 -2.25 28.40
N ARG A 216 -5.17 -2.30 29.17
CA ARG A 216 -4.80 -1.20 30.08
C ARG A 216 -4.63 0.13 29.35
N ALA A 217 -3.96 0.12 28.19
CA ALA A 217 -3.72 1.34 27.41
C ALA A 217 -5.03 1.92 26.83
N ILE A 218 -5.91 1.08 26.32
CA ILE A 218 -7.21 1.49 25.77
C ILE A 218 -8.12 2.03 26.88
N GLU A 219 -8.25 1.33 28.01
CA GLU A 219 -9.08 1.76 29.13
C GLU A 219 -8.59 3.09 29.74
N ALA A 220 -7.28 3.27 29.85
CA ALA A 220 -6.70 4.55 30.30
C ALA A 220 -7.05 5.70 29.33
N ALA A 221 -6.92 5.48 28.01
CA ALA A 221 -7.24 6.48 27.01
C ALA A 221 -8.76 6.81 26.98
N LEU A 222 -9.63 5.82 27.11
CA LEU A 222 -11.08 6.03 27.22
C LEU A 222 -11.45 6.84 28.46
N GLY A 223 -10.83 6.54 29.60
CA GLY A 223 -11.05 7.30 30.85
C GLY A 223 -10.63 8.78 30.74
N GLU A 224 -9.63 9.10 29.94
CA GLU A 224 -9.18 10.48 29.68
C GLU A 224 -10.14 11.21 28.72
N GLN A 225 -10.64 10.55 27.68
CA GLN A 225 -11.64 11.13 26.79
C GLN A 225 -12.91 11.56 27.53
N VAL A 226 -13.37 10.73 28.50
CA VAL A 226 -14.53 11.07 29.34
C VAL A 226 -14.25 12.30 30.21
N LYS A 227 -13.05 12.43 30.75
CA LYS A 227 -12.68 13.58 31.58
C LYS A 227 -12.51 14.89 30.79
N SER A 228 -12.07 14.79 29.53
CA SER A 228 -11.82 15.94 28.65
C SER A 228 -13.07 16.37 27.86
N ALA A 229 -14.12 15.56 27.82
CA ALA A 229 -15.37 15.92 27.17
C ALA A 229 -15.97 17.17 27.85
N PRO A 230 -16.42 18.21 27.09
CA PRO A 230 -17.10 19.35 27.67
C PRO A 230 -18.30 18.84 28.48
N ARG A 231 -18.37 19.19 29.78
CA ARG A 231 -19.58 18.89 30.58
C ARG A 231 -20.73 19.57 29.86
N ALA A 232 -21.68 18.79 29.33
CA ALA A 232 -22.94 19.31 28.81
C ALA A 232 -23.51 20.23 29.86
N GLY A 233 -23.74 21.51 29.47
CA GLY A 233 -24.08 22.60 30.39
C GLY A 233 -25.10 22.23 31.42
N ALA A 234 -24.81 22.55 32.67
CA ALA A 234 -25.83 22.55 33.71
C ALA A 234 -27.02 23.40 33.23
N PRO A 235 -28.27 22.93 33.37
CA PRO A 235 -29.43 23.72 33.01
C PRO A 235 -29.38 25.05 33.75
N GLY A 236 -29.46 26.15 32.97
CA GLY A 236 -29.32 27.50 33.48
C GLY A 236 -30.17 27.75 34.70
N ALA A 237 -29.56 28.31 35.74
CA ALA A 237 -30.26 28.84 36.89
C ALA A 237 -31.30 29.86 36.39
N PRO A 238 -32.56 29.87 36.93
CA PRO A 238 -33.57 30.82 36.53
C PRO A 238 -33.11 32.24 36.87
N ARG A 239 -33.09 33.13 35.87
CA ARG A 239 -32.87 34.56 36.09
C ARG A 239 -33.98 35.08 36.99
N ALA A 240 -33.62 35.45 38.23
CA ALA A 240 -34.51 36.21 39.08
C ALA A 240 -34.81 37.57 38.40
N ARG A 241 -36.10 37.93 38.35
CA ARG A 241 -36.64 39.23 37.92
C ARG A 241 -36.39 40.28 38.97
#